data_6168c3886b012def2f47da14c788fdd4
#
_entry.id   6168c3886b012def2f47da14c788fdd4
#
_cell.length_a   1.000
_cell.length_b   1.000
_cell.length_c   1.000
_cell.angle_alpha   90.00
_cell.angle_beta   90.00
_cell.angle_gamma   90.00
#
_symmetry.space_group_name_H-M   'P 1'
#
loop_
_entity.id
_entity.type
_entity.pdbx_description
1 polymer ?
#
loop_
_entity_poly.entity_id
_entity_poly.type
_entity_poly.pdbx_seq_one_letter_code
_entity_poly.pdbx_strand_id
1 'polypeptide(L)'
;MSLPPPRRADHDIDPIFVKRHSPRAFTGEAVPESELMRMIEAARWSPSAYNSQPWRFLYALRDDAHWETFLGLLVPGNQKWVSGTGAILFLVSNGFMKVGDELKPSYSHSFDAGTASLAFQLQAIHQGWHAHGMVGFDHVRAPEVLRLPENHRIEAAFAVGRKVAEADLTEEQRPREMPNGRRPITDFTIAGPFPPTAD
;
A
#
# COMPACT_ATOMS: atom_id res chain seq x y z
N MET A 1 -16.15 -3.83 24.71
CA MET A 1 -15.82 -4.46 23.42
C MET A 1 -14.82 -5.58 23.70
N SER A 2 -15.09 -6.81 23.27
CA SER A 2 -14.10 -7.89 23.35
C SER A 2 -12.94 -7.59 22.41
N LEU A 3 -11.71 -7.87 22.86
CA LEU A 3 -10.52 -7.78 21.98
C LEU A 3 -10.74 -8.65 20.74
N PRO A 4 -10.35 -8.18 19.54
CA PRO A 4 -10.41 -9.02 18.36
C PRO A 4 -9.55 -10.27 18.58
N PRO A 5 -9.94 -11.41 18.00
CA PRO A 5 -9.17 -12.64 18.15
C PRO A 5 -7.73 -12.42 17.63
N PRO A 6 -6.75 -13.07 18.25
CA PRO A 6 -5.35 -12.93 17.81
C PRO A 6 -5.23 -13.35 16.33
N ARG A 7 -4.43 -12.62 15.56
CA ARG A 7 -4.15 -12.96 14.18
C ARG A 7 -3.42 -14.30 14.12
N ARG A 8 -4.07 -15.29 13.55
CA ARG A 8 -3.53 -16.64 13.41
C ARG A 8 -3.72 -17.08 11.96
N ALA A 9 -2.68 -17.68 11.39
CA ALA A 9 -2.78 -18.37 10.11
C ALA A 9 -3.37 -19.77 10.32
N ASP A 10 -4.22 -20.23 9.39
CA ASP A 10 -4.80 -21.57 9.43
C ASP A 10 -3.82 -22.62 8.88
N HIS A 11 -2.82 -22.20 8.12
CA HIS A 11 -1.75 -23.02 7.53
C HIS A 11 -0.38 -22.44 7.88
N ASP A 12 0.66 -23.26 7.76
CA ASP A 12 2.04 -22.84 7.97
C ASP A 12 2.48 -21.90 6.82
N ILE A 13 2.71 -20.63 7.16
CA ILE A 13 3.17 -19.58 6.25
C ILE A 13 4.22 -18.71 6.94
N ASP A 14 5.01 -17.97 6.18
CA ASP A 14 5.96 -17.02 6.75
C ASP A 14 5.22 -16.03 7.68
N PRO A 15 5.70 -15.85 8.92
CA PRO A 15 5.10 -14.96 9.91
C PRO A 15 4.96 -13.49 9.45
N ILE A 16 5.74 -13.06 8.46
CA ILE A 16 5.68 -11.69 7.94
C ILE A 16 4.29 -11.33 7.42
N PHE A 17 3.56 -12.27 6.80
CA PHE A 17 2.20 -12.06 6.30
C PHE A 17 1.21 -11.76 7.43
N VAL A 18 1.38 -12.43 8.56
CA VAL A 18 0.56 -12.18 9.76
C VAL A 18 0.98 -10.91 10.48
N LYS A 19 2.27 -10.60 10.53
CA LYS A 19 2.83 -9.38 11.16
C LYS A 19 2.44 -8.11 10.40
N ARG A 20 2.40 -8.17 9.07
CA ARG A 20 2.05 -7.00 8.26
C ARG A 20 0.64 -6.50 8.59
N HIS A 21 0.52 -5.27 9.01
CA HIS A 21 -0.74 -4.55 9.18
C HIS A 21 -0.56 -3.08 8.77
N SER A 22 -1.62 -2.30 8.84
CA SER A 22 -1.65 -0.90 8.42
C SER A 22 -1.95 0.00 9.61
N PRO A 23 -0.94 0.41 10.39
CA PRO A 23 -1.12 1.30 11.54
C PRO A 23 -1.47 2.72 11.09
N ARG A 24 -1.99 3.53 12.03
CA ARG A 24 -2.20 4.98 11.85
C ARG A 24 -1.44 5.81 12.88
N ALA A 25 -0.98 5.19 13.97
CA ALA A 25 -0.14 5.86 14.96
C ALA A 25 1.34 5.68 14.58
N PHE A 26 1.97 6.76 14.19
CA PHE A 26 3.37 6.81 13.78
C PHE A 26 4.17 7.75 14.68
N THR A 27 5.48 7.49 14.82
CA THR A 27 6.38 8.22 15.71
C THR A 27 6.77 9.61 15.20
N GLY A 28 6.54 9.88 13.92
CA GLY A 28 7.05 11.09 13.27
C GLY A 28 8.50 10.99 12.81
N GLU A 29 9.16 9.83 12.99
CA GLU A 29 10.53 9.62 12.53
C GLU A 29 10.61 9.77 11.00
N ALA A 30 11.60 10.54 10.53
CA ALA A 30 11.86 10.68 9.10
C ALA A 30 12.34 9.35 8.52
N VAL A 31 11.81 9.00 7.35
CA VAL A 31 12.27 7.83 6.58
C VAL A 31 13.46 8.25 5.74
N PRO A 32 14.66 7.67 5.96
CA PRO A 32 15.79 7.92 5.08
C PRO A 32 15.45 7.49 3.66
N GLU A 33 15.84 8.28 2.65
CA GLU A 33 15.58 7.94 1.25
C GLU A 33 16.14 6.58 0.87
N SER A 34 17.32 6.22 1.38
CA SER A 34 17.93 4.90 1.18
C SER A 34 17.05 3.75 1.68
N GLU A 35 16.34 3.92 2.79
CA GLU A 35 15.42 2.90 3.32
C GLU A 35 14.17 2.81 2.43
N LEU A 36 13.64 3.94 1.95
CA LEU A 36 12.52 3.97 1.01
C LEU A 36 12.89 3.28 -0.32
N MET A 37 14.09 3.56 -0.86
CA MET A 37 14.57 2.94 -2.09
C MET A 37 14.72 1.42 -1.95
N ARG A 38 15.11 0.90 -0.78
CA ARG A 38 15.14 -0.56 -0.53
C ARG A 38 13.75 -1.20 -0.57
N MET A 39 12.71 -0.49 -0.10
CA MET A 39 11.32 -0.96 -0.20
C MET A 39 10.86 -0.97 -1.65
N ILE A 40 11.19 0.06 -2.43
CA ILE A 40 10.87 0.16 -3.86
C ILE A 40 11.67 -0.89 -4.65
N GLU A 41 12.92 -1.17 -4.26
CA GLU A 41 13.72 -2.25 -4.87
C GLU A 41 13.03 -3.61 -4.72
N ALA A 42 12.48 -3.94 -3.56
CA ALA A 42 11.70 -5.17 -3.39
C ALA A 42 10.45 -5.20 -4.31
N ALA A 43 9.77 -4.07 -4.45
CA ALA A 43 8.63 -3.93 -5.36
C ALA A 43 9.03 -4.20 -6.83
N ARG A 44 10.22 -3.78 -7.25
CA ARG A 44 10.75 -3.97 -8.61
C ARG A 44 10.83 -5.44 -9.02
N TRP A 45 11.02 -6.35 -8.07
CA TRP A 45 11.13 -7.79 -8.31
C TRP A 45 9.78 -8.52 -8.40
N SER A 46 8.68 -7.80 -8.34
CA SER A 46 7.36 -8.39 -8.52
C SER A 46 7.14 -8.88 -9.95
N PRO A 47 6.38 -9.97 -10.14
CA PRO A 47 6.02 -10.43 -11.48
C PRO A 47 5.05 -9.44 -12.13
N SER A 48 5.07 -9.40 -13.48
CA SER A 48 4.10 -8.67 -14.29
C SER A 48 3.90 -9.34 -15.64
N ALA A 49 2.75 -9.16 -16.26
CA ALA A 49 2.47 -9.69 -17.57
C ALA A 49 3.50 -9.18 -18.59
N TYR A 50 4.11 -10.09 -19.34
CA TYR A 50 5.17 -9.79 -20.30
C TYR A 50 6.36 -9.01 -19.71
N ASN A 51 6.57 -9.09 -18.39
CA ASN A 51 7.56 -8.29 -17.66
C ASN A 51 7.41 -6.77 -17.91
N SER A 52 6.17 -6.32 -18.08
CA SER A 52 5.85 -4.94 -18.45
C SER A 52 6.16 -3.91 -17.37
N GLN A 53 6.23 -4.33 -16.10
CA GLN A 53 6.61 -3.51 -14.95
C GLN A 53 5.85 -2.17 -14.95
N PRO A 54 4.49 -2.19 -14.89
CA PRO A 54 3.66 -1.01 -15.13
C PRO A 54 3.70 0.01 -14.00
N TRP A 55 4.20 -0.36 -12.83
CA TRP A 55 4.21 0.47 -11.63
C TRP A 55 5.16 1.65 -11.71
N ARG A 56 4.74 2.77 -11.11
CA ARG A 56 5.54 3.96 -10.84
C ARG A 56 5.26 4.39 -9.40
N PHE A 57 6.30 4.69 -8.65
CA PHE A 57 6.20 5.23 -7.30
C PHE A 57 6.57 6.70 -7.32
N LEU A 58 5.58 7.56 -7.13
CA LEU A 58 5.81 8.99 -6.88
C LEU A 58 5.88 9.15 -5.36
N TYR A 59 6.87 9.85 -4.84
CA TYR A 59 7.04 9.98 -3.40
C TYR A 59 7.43 11.38 -2.96
N ALA A 60 7.14 11.67 -1.71
CA ALA A 60 7.62 12.81 -0.95
C ALA A 60 8.12 12.32 0.40
N LEU A 61 9.30 12.76 0.80
CA LEU A 61 9.82 12.55 2.16
C LEU A 61 9.33 13.68 3.06
N ARG A 62 9.27 13.41 4.36
CA ARG A 62 9.02 14.47 5.36
C ARG A 62 10.05 15.58 5.18
N ASP A 63 9.57 16.81 5.23
CA ASP A 63 10.38 18.04 5.15
C ASP A 63 11.00 18.32 3.76
N ASP A 64 10.67 17.54 2.72
CA ASP A 64 11.02 17.92 1.36
C ASP A 64 10.02 18.92 0.74
N ALA A 65 10.38 19.52 -0.38
CA ALA A 65 9.57 20.53 -1.06
C ALA A 65 8.21 20.00 -1.58
N HIS A 66 8.02 18.69 -1.66
CA HIS A 66 6.81 18.05 -2.18
C HIS A 66 5.86 17.57 -1.09
N TRP A 67 6.32 17.54 0.18
CA TRP A 67 5.56 17.00 1.30
C TRP A 67 4.15 17.57 1.42
N GLU A 68 4.04 18.89 1.52
CA GLU A 68 2.75 19.57 1.69
C GLU A 68 1.81 19.34 0.50
N THR A 69 2.36 19.26 -0.71
CA THR A 69 1.59 18.94 -1.91
C THR A 69 1.00 17.53 -1.82
N PHE A 70 1.83 16.53 -1.50
CA PHE A 70 1.39 15.14 -1.40
C PHE A 70 0.39 14.94 -0.25
N LEU A 71 0.66 15.53 0.91
CA LEU A 71 -0.25 15.49 2.06
C LEU A 71 -1.60 16.14 1.71
N GLY A 72 -1.59 17.29 1.04
CA GLY A 72 -2.78 18.03 0.63
C GLY A 72 -3.64 17.35 -0.44
N LEU A 73 -3.15 16.27 -1.08
CA LEU A 73 -3.94 15.44 -1.99
C LEU A 73 -4.76 14.38 -1.26
N LEU A 74 -4.48 14.08 0.00
CA LEU A 74 -5.23 13.12 0.78
C LEU A 74 -6.53 13.75 1.31
N VAL A 75 -7.55 12.93 1.55
CA VAL A 75 -8.77 13.41 2.23
C VAL A 75 -8.45 13.86 3.66
N PRO A 76 -9.18 14.84 4.24
CA PRO A 76 -8.85 15.42 5.54
C PRO A 76 -8.69 14.41 6.68
N GLY A 77 -9.47 13.32 6.65
CA GLY A 77 -9.37 12.24 7.64
C GLY A 77 -8.03 11.50 7.59
N ASN A 78 -7.42 11.38 6.39
CA ASN A 78 -6.11 10.76 6.21
C ASN A 78 -4.98 11.75 6.51
N GLN A 79 -5.12 13.02 6.13
CA GLN A 79 -4.11 14.04 6.42
C GLN A 79 -3.74 14.09 7.90
N LYS A 80 -4.74 13.96 8.81
CA LYS A 80 -4.55 14.03 10.26
C LYS A 80 -3.52 13.07 10.81
N TRP A 81 -3.52 11.82 10.36
CA TRP A 81 -2.60 10.82 10.87
C TRP A 81 -1.37 10.63 9.97
N VAL A 82 -1.51 10.89 8.65
CA VAL A 82 -0.38 10.83 7.70
C VAL A 82 0.65 11.92 8.00
N SER A 83 0.24 13.07 8.51
CA SER A 83 1.17 14.11 8.98
C SER A 83 2.17 13.61 10.03
N GLY A 84 1.90 12.48 10.70
CA GLY A 84 2.81 11.80 11.63
C GLY A 84 3.74 10.76 10.99
N THR A 85 3.76 10.62 9.65
CA THR A 85 4.62 9.64 8.94
C THR A 85 5.88 10.28 8.35
N GLY A 86 6.83 9.48 7.91
CA GLY A 86 8.10 9.96 7.35
C GLY A 86 8.14 10.03 5.82
N ALA A 87 7.19 9.36 5.13
CA ALA A 87 7.07 9.45 3.67
C ALA A 87 5.64 9.23 3.21
N ILE A 88 5.28 9.86 2.09
CA ILE A 88 4.02 9.66 1.36
C ILE A 88 4.36 9.23 -0.06
N LEU A 89 3.67 8.19 -0.55
CA LEU A 89 3.85 7.73 -1.93
C LEU A 89 2.49 7.62 -2.62
N PHE A 90 2.48 7.80 -3.93
CA PHE A 90 1.40 7.41 -4.81
C PHE A 90 1.90 6.31 -5.75
N LEU A 91 1.26 5.15 -5.69
CA LEU A 91 1.49 4.05 -6.63
C LEU A 91 0.62 4.28 -7.85
N VAL A 92 1.27 4.40 -8.98
CA VAL A 92 0.65 4.63 -10.28
C VAL A 92 0.93 3.43 -11.18
N SER A 93 -0.03 3.06 -12.01
CA SER A 93 0.16 2.04 -13.05
C SER A 93 -0.02 2.62 -14.45
N ASN A 94 0.76 2.11 -15.40
CA ASN A 94 0.60 2.40 -16.83
C ASN A 94 -0.37 1.39 -17.44
N GLY A 95 -1.47 1.86 -18.00
CA GLY A 95 -2.49 1.04 -18.68
C GLY A 95 -2.06 0.45 -20.02
N PHE A 96 -0.83 0.71 -20.47
CA PHE A 96 -0.28 0.17 -21.72
C PHE A 96 1.02 -0.57 -21.48
N MET A 97 1.29 -1.58 -22.31
CA MET A 97 2.53 -2.35 -22.31
C MET A 97 3.09 -2.50 -23.72
N LYS A 98 4.40 -2.64 -23.84
CA LYS A 98 5.07 -2.95 -25.10
C LYS A 98 5.10 -4.47 -25.30
N VAL A 99 4.60 -4.94 -26.46
CA VAL A 99 4.65 -6.34 -26.87
C VAL A 99 5.31 -6.38 -28.26
N GLY A 100 6.56 -6.81 -28.31
CA GLY A 100 7.42 -6.59 -29.47
C GLY A 100 7.62 -5.08 -29.70
N ASP A 101 7.29 -4.59 -30.89
CA ASP A 101 7.37 -3.17 -31.25
C ASP A 101 6.05 -2.43 -31.09
N GLU A 102 4.96 -3.12 -30.69
CA GLU A 102 3.63 -2.54 -30.55
C GLU A 102 3.32 -2.14 -29.11
N LEU A 103 2.65 -0.99 -28.96
CA LEU A 103 2.07 -0.57 -27.71
C LEU A 103 0.62 -1.07 -27.62
N LYS A 104 0.31 -1.89 -26.60
CA LYS A 104 -1.01 -2.52 -26.41
C LYS A 104 -1.59 -2.16 -25.04
N PRO A 105 -2.92 -2.10 -24.91
CA PRO A 105 -3.55 -2.01 -23.60
C PRO A 105 -3.14 -3.18 -22.71
N SER A 106 -2.75 -2.89 -21.48
CA SER A 106 -2.40 -3.89 -20.47
C SER A 106 -3.62 -4.20 -19.60
N TYR A 107 -4.19 -5.38 -19.75
CA TYR A 107 -5.32 -5.83 -18.94
C TYR A 107 -4.97 -5.96 -17.44
N SER A 108 -3.74 -6.35 -17.15
CA SER A 108 -3.30 -6.71 -15.80
C SER A 108 -2.57 -5.58 -15.05
N HIS A 109 -2.45 -4.38 -15.62
CA HIS A 109 -1.59 -3.33 -15.05
C HIS A 109 -1.88 -3.03 -13.56
N SER A 110 -3.15 -3.02 -13.14
CA SER A 110 -3.54 -2.80 -11.75
C SER A 110 -3.23 -4.00 -10.86
N PHE A 111 -3.43 -5.23 -11.37
CA PHE A 111 -3.08 -6.45 -10.68
C PHE A 111 -1.56 -6.53 -10.46
N ASP A 112 -0.77 -6.25 -11.50
CA ASP A 112 0.68 -6.23 -11.45
C ASP A 112 1.20 -5.15 -10.45
N ALA A 113 0.60 -3.95 -10.46
CA ALA A 113 0.91 -2.91 -9.48
C ALA A 113 0.53 -3.34 -8.05
N GLY A 114 -0.55 -4.11 -7.89
CA GLY A 114 -0.95 -4.71 -6.61
C GLY A 114 0.11 -5.67 -6.05
N THR A 115 0.74 -6.49 -6.90
CA THR A 115 1.84 -7.38 -6.45
C THR A 115 3.05 -6.57 -6.00
N ALA A 116 3.43 -5.52 -6.74
CA ALA A 116 4.50 -4.62 -6.37
C ALA A 116 4.23 -3.91 -5.04
N SER A 117 2.98 -3.50 -4.80
CA SER A 117 2.58 -2.87 -3.53
C SER A 117 2.73 -3.80 -2.34
N LEU A 118 2.43 -5.10 -2.49
CA LEU A 118 2.62 -6.06 -1.42
C LEU A 118 4.11 -6.29 -1.12
N ALA A 119 4.95 -6.47 -2.13
CA ALA A 119 6.39 -6.62 -1.96
C ALA A 119 7.01 -5.41 -1.24
N PHE A 120 6.62 -4.19 -1.64
CA PHE A 120 6.97 -2.94 -0.97
C PHE A 120 6.63 -2.96 0.52
N GLN A 121 5.40 -3.33 0.88
CA GLN A 121 4.92 -3.36 2.26
C GLN A 121 5.64 -4.44 3.10
N LEU A 122 5.93 -5.60 2.54
CA LEU A 122 6.65 -6.67 3.23
C LEU A 122 8.10 -6.25 3.50
N GLN A 123 8.76 -5.61 2.54
CA GLN A 123 10.11 -5.08 2.72
C GLN A 123 10.13 -3.99 3.79
N ALA A 124 9.12 -3.13 3.87
CA ALA A 124 9.00 -2.15 4.94
C ALA A 124 9.03 -2.84 6.33
N ILE A 125 8.28 -3.93 6.50
CA ILE A 125 8.28 -4.72 7.76
C ILE A 125 9.66 -5.31 8.06
N HIS A 126 10.37 -5.86 7.07
CA HIS A 126 11.72 -6.39 7.25
C HIS A 126 12.72 -5.31 7.74
N GLN A 127 12.50 -4.07 7.38
CA GLN A 127 13.33 -2.92 7.80
C GLN A 127 12.84 -2.26 9.10
N GLY A 128 11.77 -2.80 9.72
CA GLY A 128 11.15 -2.22 10.93
C GLY A 128 10.26 -1.00 10.67
N TRP A 129 9.95 -0.72 9.40
CA TRP A 129 8.98 0.29 8.99
C TRP A 129 7.61 -0.32 8.75
N HIS A 130 6.60 0.53 8.64
CA HIS A 130 5.25 0.13 8.27
C HIS A 130 4.76 1.00 7.12
N ALA A 131 4.06 0.38 6.18
CA ALA A 131 3.39 1.08 5.08
C ALA A 131 1.89 0.85 5.18
N HIS A 132 1.11 1.95 5.14
CA HIS A 132 -0.35 1.94 5.16
C HIS A 132 -0.86 2.40 3.80
N GLY A 133 -1.43 1.47 3.02
CA GLY A 133 -2.08 1.78 1.75
C GLY A 133 -3.48 2.32 1.94
N MET A 134 -3.85 3.35 1.18
CA MET A 134 -5.15 4.01 1.25
C MET A 134 -5.63 4.46 -0.13
N VAL A 135 -6.96 4.54 -0.29
CA VAL A 135 -7.62 5.09 -1.49
C VAL A 135 -8.32 6.43 -1.20
N GLY A 136 -8.19 6.93 0.03
CA GLY A 136 -8.76 8.20 0.45
C GLY A 136 -7.87 9.39 0.06
N PHE A 137 -7.88 9.74 -1.21
CA PHE A 137 -7.24 10.93 -1.78
C PHE A 137 -8.19 11.58 -2.80
N ASP A 138 -7.89 12.79 -3.27
CA ASP A 138 -8.66 13.49 -4.28
C ASP A 138 -8.39 12.89 -5.67
N HIS A 139 -9.30 12.02 -6.14
CA HIS A 139 -9.17 11.29 -7.40
C HIS A 139 -9.23 12.17 -8.65
N VAL A 140 -9.73 13.41 -8.54
CA VAL A 140 -9.80 14.37 -9.64
C VAL A 140 -8.54 15.22 -9.67
N ARG A 141 -8.19 15.80 -8.52
CA ARG A 141 -7.07 16.73 -8.40
C ARG A 141 -5.71 16.04 -8.40
N ALA A 142 -5.59 14.83 -7.84
CA ALA A 142 -4.29 14.17 -7.71
C ALA A 142 -3.63 13.85 -9.08
N PRO A 143 -4.32 13.31 -10.09
CA PRO A 143 -3.72 13.12 -11.42
C PRO A 143 -3.18 14.40 -12.04
N GLU A 144 -3.90 15.52 -11.89
CA GLU A 144 -3.51 16.83 -12.42
C GLU A 144 -2.26 17.36 -11.70
N VAL A 145 -2.29 17.44 -10.37
CA VAL A 145 -1.18 17.97 -9.56
C VAL A 145 0.08 17.13 -9.69
N LEU A 146 -0.08 15.80 -9.76
CA LEU A 146 1.02 14.86 -9.96
C LEU A 146 1.44 14.74 -11.43
N ARG A 147 0.79 15.46 -12.35
CA ARG A 147 1.07 15.50 -13.79
C ARG A 147 1.12 14.10 -14.41
N LEU A 148 0.12 13.28 -14.10
CA LEU A 148 0.05 11.94 -14.65
C LEU A 148 -0.12 12.01 -16.18
N PRO A 149 0.70 11.25 -16.94
CA PRO A 149 0.44 11.11 -18.37
C PRO A 149 -0.91 10.40 -18.62
N GLU A 150 -1.48 10.60 -19.81
CA GLU A 150 -2.59 9.78 -20.27
C GLU A 150 -2.28 8.29 -20.09
N ASN A 151 -3.30 7.49 -19.90
CA ASN A 151 -3.19 6.05 -19.69
C ASN A 151 -2.49 5.63 -18.37
N HIS A 152 -2.23 6.56 -17.46
CA HIS A 152 -1.75 6.24 -16.12
C HIS A 152 -2.88 6.43 -15.09
N ARG A 153 -2.89 5.56 -14.08
CA ARG A 153 -3.88 5.58 -13.01
C ARG A 153 -3.20 5.49 -11.65
N ILE A 154 -3.66 6.30 -10.69
CA ILE A 154 -3.26 6.13 -9.30
C ILE A 154 -4.03 4.93 -8.74
N GLU A 155 -3.30 3.92 -8.26
CA GLU A 155 -3.88 2.72 -7.66
C GLU A 155 -4.14 2.92 -6.16
N ALA A 156 -3.19 3.50 -5.47
CA ALA A 156 -3.30 3.79 -4.04
C ALA A 156 -2.27 4.86 -3.63
N ALA A 157 -2.53 5.53 -2.51
CA ALA A 157 -1.51 6.25 -1.77
C ALA A 157 -0.97 5.37 -0.63
N PHE A 158 0.26 5.61 -0.20
CA PHE A 158 0.90 4.94 0.93
C PHE A 158 1.50 5.96 1.86
N ALA A 159 1.32 5.76 3.15
CA ALA A 159 2.03 6.45 4.21
C ALA A 159 3.04 5.49 4.83
N VAL A 160 4.29 5.91 4.98
CA VAL A 160 5.38 5.09 5.53
C VAL A 160 5.97 5.75 6.77
N GLY A 161 6.15 4.97 7.81
CA GLY A 161 6.73 5.44 9.07
C GLY A 161 7.03 4.30 10.05
N ARG A 162 7.64 4.64 11.18
CA ARG A 162 7.71 3.73 12.33
C ARG A 162 6.43 3.83 13.13
N LYS A 163 5.82 2.70 13.41
CA LYS A 163 4.63 2.68 14.26
C LYS A 163 5.00 3.02 15.70
N VAL A 164 4.11 3.70 16.40
CA VAL A 164 4.20 3.91 17.86
C VAL A 164 4.16 2.53 18.56
N ALA A 165 5.00 2.36 19.58
CA ALA A 165 4.98 1.14 20.39
C ALA A 165 3.63 1.00 21.11
N GLU A 166 3.15 -0.23 21.33
CA GLU A 166 1.83 -0.48 21.91
C GLU A 166 1.68 0.15 23.32
N ALA A 167 2.77 0.18 24.08
CA ALA A 167 2.80 0.79 25.41
C ALA A 167 2.58 2.31 25.37
N ASP A 168 3.00 2.98 24.29
CA ASP A 168 2.98 4.43 24.14
C ASP A 168 1.72 4.94 23.41
N LEU A 169 0.84 4.04 22.99
CA LEU A 169 -0.43 4.42 22.38
C LEU A 169 -1.36 5.09 23.38
N THR A 170 -1.98 6.21 22.96
CA THR A 170 -3.04 6.84 23.74
C THR A 170 -4.30 5.96 23.80
N GLU A 171 -5.18 6.21 24.75
CA GLU A 171 -6.46 5.50 24.86
C GLU A 171 -7.33 5.64 23.61
N GLU A 172 -7.28 6.80 22.94
CA GLU A 172 -7.99 7.06 21.67
C GLU A 172 -7.39 6.28 20.51
N GLN A 173 -6.07 6.11 20.49
CA GLN A 173 -5.35 5.40 19.42
C GLN A 173 -5.55 3.88 19.50
N ARG A 174 -5.50 3.29 20.71
CA ARG A 174 -5.53 1.84 20.93
C ARG A 174 -6.59 1.10 20.11
N PRO A 175 -7.89 1.48 20.08
CA PRO A 175 -8.90 0.74 19.34
C PRO A 175 -8.67 0.76 17.81
N ARG A 176 -7.99 1.79 17.29
CA ARG A 176 -7.72 1.98 15.86
C ARG A 176 -6.45 1.27 15.40
N GLU A 177 -5.57 0.95 16.34
CA GLU A 177 -4.29 0.28 16.08
C GLU A 177 -4.35 -1.25 16.20
N MET A 178 -5.48 -1.79 16.64
CA MET A 178 -5.68 -3.24 16.73
C MET A 178 -5.66 -3.88 15.34
N PRO A 179 -4.73 -4.82 15.06
CA PRO A 179 -4.69 -5.49 13.76
C PRO A 179 -5.94 -6.33 13.53
N ASN A 180 -6.57 -6.17 12.38
CA ASN A 180 -7.77 -6.92 11.99
C ASN A 180 -7.46 -8.39 11.69
N GLY A 181 -8.39 -9.28 12.02
CA GLY A 181 -8.39 -10.67 11.57
C GLY A 181 -8.63 -10.83 10.07
N ARG A 182 -8.84 -12.06 9.65
CA ARG A 182 -9.25 -12.41 8.29
C ARG A 182 -10.42 -13.39 8.35
N ARG A 183 -11.18 -13.43 7.27
CA ARG A 183 -12.19 -14.47 7.05
C ARG A 183 -11.50 -15.81 6.89
N PRO A 184 -12.18 -16.94 7.19
CA PRO A 184 -11.67 -18.27 6.89
C PRO A 184 -11.30 -18.41 5.40
N ILE A 185 -10.26 -19.19 5.11
CA ILE A 185 -9.81 -19.41 3.72
C ILE A 185 -10.92 -20.05 2.86
N THR A 186 -11.80 -20.80 3.46
CA THR A 186 -12.95 -21.45 2.81
C THR A 186 -13.96 -20.44 2.22
N ASP A 187 -13.99 -19.20 2.72
CA ASP A 187 -14.92 -18.17 2.23
C ASP A 187 -14.56 -17.62 0.82
N PHE A 188 -13.35 -17.87 0.37
CA PHE A 188 -12.85 -17.34 -0.90
C PHE A 188 -12.03 -18.34 -1.73
N THR A 189 -12.12 -19.64 -1.38
CA THR A 189 -11.52 -20.73 -2.16
C THR A 189 -12.61 -21.69 -2.63
N ILE A 190 -12.63 -21.96 -3.92
CA ILE A 190 -13.60 -22.84 -4.56
C ILE A 190 -12.82 -23.82 -5.43
N ALA A 191 -13.03 -25.13 -5.21
CA ALA A 191 -12.50 -26.15 -6.09
C ALA A 191 -13.38 -26.29 -7.34
N GLY A 192 -12.92 -25.80 -8.48
CA GLY A 192 -13.66 -25.79 -9.74
C GLY A 192 -14.32 -24.43 -10.05
N PRO A 193 -15.34 -24.39 -10.91
CA PRO A 193 -16.05 -23.17 -11.27
C PRO A 193 -16.90 -22.63 -10.10
N PHE A 194 -17.28 -21.36 -10.18
CA PHE A 194 -18.30 -20.83 -9.27
C PHE A 194 -19.56 -21.70 -9.33
N PRO A 195 -20.19 -21.97 -8.17
CA PRO A 195 -21.49 -22.64 -8.15
C PRO A 195 -22.50 -21.78 -8.93
N PRO A 196 -23.50 -22.41 -9.60
CA PRO A 196 -24.57 -21.65 -10.21
C PRO A 196 -25.20 -20.68 -9.17
N THR A 197 -25.42 -19.43 -9.55
CA THR A 197 -26.21 -18.52 -8.72
C THR A 197 -27.61 -19.13 -8.57
N ALA A 198 -28.06 -19.30 -7.33
CA ALA A 198 -29.48 -19.58 -7.10
C ALA A 198 -30.27 -18.36 -7.59
N ASP A 199 -31.13 -18.57 -8.59
CA ASP A 199 -32.08 -17.58 -9.10
C ASP A 199 -33.07 -17.12 -8.00
#